data_7127abdbbabef610507b984b031013ea
#
_entry.id   7127abdbbabef610507b984b031013ea
#
_cell.length_a   1.000
_cell.length_b   1.000
_cell.length_c   1.000
_cell.angle_alpha   90.00
_cell.angle_beta   90.00
_cell.angle_gamma   90.00
#
_symmetry.space_group_name_H-M   'P 1'
#
loop_
_entity.id
_entity.type
_entity.pdbx_description
1 polymer ?
#
loop_
_entity_poly.entity_id
_entity_poly.type
_entity_poly.pdbx_seq_one_letter_code
_entity_poly.pdbx_strand_id
1 'polypeptide(L)'
;NQFGLYKSDCDFYQEDAAGNCNGPLKTGDKFIDTNWTSADVEREMSKNNWLVGLISSAPYICCAFLGCWLTEPLNAFLGRRGTIFLTSFISFATCVWQGVTDTWWHLFISRFFLGFGIGPKSATVPVYAAECSPPLIRGALVMQWQTWTAFGIMLGNAASLVLFRVKDPANVSITGLNWRLMLGSACIPALLVMLQVFICPESPRWLMKKGKYGK
;
A
#
# COMPACT_ATOMS: atom_id res chain seq x y z
N ASN A 1 13.14 -3.87 -11.55
CA ASN A 1 13.57 -2.52 -11.97
C ASN A 1 12.83 -1.99 -13.20
N GLN A 2 11.51 -2.25 -13.33
CA GLN A 2 10.73 -1.88 -14.52
C GLN A 2 10.42 -0.39 -14.64
N PHE A 3 10.49 0.35 -13.54
CA PHE A 3 10.28 1.80 -13.55
C PHE A 3 11.57 2.60 -13.74
N GLY A 4 12.71 1.94 -13.92
CA GLY A 4 14.02 2.59 -14.00
C GLY A 4 14.43 3.34 -12.72
N LEU A 5 13.70 3.12 -11.62
CA LEU A 5 13.87 3.85 -10.36
C LEU A 5 14.90 3.21 -9.42
N TYR A 6 15.10 1.92 -9.56
CA TYR A 6 16.06 1.18 -8.74
C TYR A 6 17.10 0.54 -9.65
N LYS A 7 18.30 1.06 -9.61
CA LYS A 7 19.47 0.47 -10.24
C LYS A 7 20.28 -0.20 -9.15
N SER A 8 20.58 -1.49 -9.31
CA SER A 8 21.49 -2.21 -8.42
C SER A 8 22.94 -1.86 -8.77
N ASP A 9 23.85 -2.12 -7.86
CA ASP A 9 25.28 -1.93 -8.14
C ASP A 9 25.70 -2.73 -9.39
N CYS A 10 25.09 -3.90 -9.62
CA CYS A 10 25.33 -4.73 -10.81
C CYS A 10 24.84 -4.11 -12.12
N ASP A 11 23.99 -3.11 -12.10
CA ASP A 11 23.59 -2.39 -13.32
C ASP A 11 24.71 -1.44 -13.79
N PHE A 12 25.55 -0.99 -12.87
CA PHE A 12 26.65 -0.05 -13.13
C PHE A 12 28.02 -0.72 -13.20
N TYR A 13 28.24 -1.73 -12.35
CA TYR A 13 29.52 -2.43 -12.23
C TYR A 13 29.45 -3.82 -12.84
N GLN A 14 30.62 -4.32 -13.28
CA GLN A 14 30.72 -5.70 -13.73
C GLN A 14 30.72 -6.65 -12.53
N GLU A 15 30.15 -7.84 -12.69
CA GLU A 15 30.24 -8.90 -11.69
C GLU A 15 31.66 -9.48 -11.67
N ASP A 16 32.20 -9.62 -10.47
CA ASP A 16 33.44 -10.35 -10.23
C ASP A 16 33.23 -11.86 -10.39
N ALA A 17 34.30 -12.62 -10.51
CA ALA A 17 34.28 -14.09 -10.55
C ALA A 17 33.58 -14.75 -9.34
N ALA A 18 33.41 -13.99 -8.24
CA ALA A 18 32.68 -14.40 -7.04
C ALA A 18 31.20 -13.98 -7.03
N GLY A 19 30.68 -13.34 -8.08
CA GLY A 19 29.29 -12.87 -8.18
C GLY A 19 29.01 -11.56 -7.44
N ASN A 20 30.05 -10.83 -7.02
CA ASN A 20 29.90 -9.52 -6.39
C ASN A 20 29.97 -8.41 -7.43
N CYS A 21 29.16 -7.36 -7.23
CA CYS A 21 29.03 -6.23 -8.16
C CYS A 21 30.05 -5.12 -7.88
N ASN A 22 31.34 -5.47 -7.74
CA ASN A 22 32.46 -4.57 -7.41
C ASN A 22 33.49 -4.43 -8.54
N GLY A 23 33.20 -4.97 -9.72
CA GLY A 23 34.05 -4.86 -10.90
C GLY A 23 34.12 -3.45 -11.47
N PRO A 24 34.91 -3.24 -12.56
CA PRO A 24 34.98 -1.95 -13.24
C PRO A 24 33.61 -1.52 -13.80
N LEU A 25 33.39 -0.22 -13.93
CA LEU A 25 32.17 0.34 -14.52
C LEU A 25 31.93 -0.24 -15.91
N LYS A 26 30.71 -0.65 -16.19
CA LYS A 26 30.30 -1.13 -17.53
C LYS A 26 30.33 0.04 -18.51
N THR A 27 31.29 0.01 -19.42
CA THR A 27 31.41 0.95 -20.52
C THR A 27 30.64 0.41 -21.72
N GLY A 28 29.71 1.21 -22.25
CA GLY A 28 29.01 0.88 -23.50
C GLY A 28 27.57 0.40 -23.37
N ASP A 29 27.02 0.35 -22.17
CA ASP A 29 25.60 0.10 -21.99
C ASP A 29 24.77 1.38 -22.25
N LYS A 30 23.56 1.21 -22.79
CA LYS A 30 22.67 2.28 -23.27
C LYS A 30 22.29 3.32 -22.21
N PHE A 31 22.73 3.12 -20.96
CA PHE A 31 22.39 3.94 -19.79
C PHE A 31 23.60 4.63 -19.13
N ILE A 32 24.80 4.35 -19.57
CA ILE A 32 26.03 4.91 -18.98
C ILE A 32 26.81 5.56 -20.13
N ASP A 33 26.84 6.88 -20.15
CA ASP A 33 27.76 7.62 -21.02
C ASP A 33 29.20 7.26 -20.61
N THR A 34 30.07 7.14 -21.59
CA THR A 34 31.49 6.75 -21.43
C THR A 34 32.31 7.64 -20.48
N ASN A 35 31.73 8.73 -20.00
CA ASN A 35 32.35 9.72 -19.11
C ASN A 35 31.79 9.71 -17.68
N TRP A 36 30.97 8.73 -17.28
CA TRP A 36 30.45 8.68 -15.92
C TRP A 36 31.53 8.32 -14.92
N THR A 37 31.64 9.13 -13.88
CA THR A 37 32.51 8.88 -12.72
C THR A 37 31.74 8.15 -11.60
N SER A 38 32.45 7.55 -10.66
CA SER A 38 31.84 6.93 -9.47
C SER A 38 30.90 7.90 -8.72
N ALA A 39 31.24 9.19 -8.69
CA ALA A 39 30.43 10.23 -8.08
C ALA A 39 29.09 10.46 -8.83
N ASP A 40 29.07 10.28 -10.14
CA ASP A 40 27.84 10.42 -10.94
C ASP A 40 26.90 9.23 -10.70
N VAL A 41 27.47 8.03 -10.55
CA VAL A 41 26.73 6.81 -10.19
C VAL A 41 26.08 6.95 -8.81
N GLU A 42 26.83 7.40 -7.80
CA GLU A 42 26.29 7.65 -6.46
C GLU A 42 25.19 8.70 -6.45
N ARG A 43 25.34 9.76 -7.24
CA ARG A 43 24.32 10.82 -7.38
C ARG A 43 23.03 10.27 -7.99
N GLU A 44 23.13 9.44 -9.00
CA GLU A 44 21.95 8.85 -9.68
C GLU A 44 21.27 7.82 -8.78
N MET A 45 22.04 6.98 -8.06
CA MET A 45 21.50 6.06 -7.05
C MET A 45 20.79 6.83 -5.92
N SER A 46 21.36 7.92 -5.46
CA SER A 46 20.75 8.77 -4.43
C SER A 46 19.40 9.33 -4.90
N LYS A 47 19.31 9.86 -6.13
CA LYS A 47 18.03 10.35 -6.70
C LYS A 47 16.97 9.26 -6.76
N ASN A 48 17.35 8.06 -7.23
CA ASN A 48 16.42 6.95 -7.34
C ASN A 48 15.93 6.49 -5.96
N ASN A 49 16.80 6.46 -4.95
CA ASN A 49 16.43 6.14 -3.58
C ASN A 49 15.45 7.16 -2.98
N TRP A 50 15.62 8.45 -3.26
CA TRP A 50 14.68 9.50 -2.87
C TRP A 50 13.31 9.30 -3.50
N LEU A 51 13.24 9.00 -4.80
CA LEU A 51 11.98 8.74 -5.49
C LEU A 51 11.27 7.50 -4.96
N VAL A 52 11.99 6.41 -4.70
CA VAL A 52 11.45 5.19 -4.09
C VAL A 52 10.92 5.48 -2.69
N GLY A 53 11.67 6.23 -1.89
CA GLY A 53 11.26 6.67 -0.56
C GLY A 53 9.98 7.51 -0.61
N LEU A 54 9.88 8.46 -1.53
CA LEU A 54 8.73 9.33 -1.71
C LEU A 54 7.49 8.54 -2.14
N ILE A 55 7.62 7.62 -3.10
CA ILE A 55 6.53 6.73 -3.52
C ILE A 55 6.05 5.83 -2.37
N SER A 56 6.98 5.32 -1.56
CA SER A 56 6.64 4.47 -0.41
C SER A 56 5.96 5.26 0.71
N SER A 57 6.29 6.52 0.89
CA SER A 57 5.72 7.40 1.92
C SER A 57 4.41 8.08 1.48
N ALA A 58 4.10 8.10 0.20
CA ALA A 58 2.92 8.78 -0.35
C ALA A 58 1.60 8.45 0.37
N PRO A 59 1.25 7.18 0.68
CA PRO A 59 0.01 6.87 1.37
C PRO A 59 -0.02 7.42 2.81
N TYR A 60 1.12 7.44 3.50
CA TYR A 60 1.19 7.97 4.86
C TYR A 60 1.06 9.50 4.89
N ILE A 61 1.65 10.19 3.91
CA ILE A 61 1.52 11.64 3.75
C ILE A 61 0.05 12.00 3.51
N CYS A 62 -0.61 11.33 2.58
CA CYS A 62 -2.03 11.55 2.31
C CYS A 62 -2.90 11.22 3.53
N CYS A 63 -2.61 10.13 4.23
CA CYS A 63 -3.31 9.74 5.46
C CYS A 63 -3.20 10.83 6.54
N ALA A 64 -2.00 11.38 6.77
CA ALA A 64 -1.76 12.40 7.79
C ALA A 64 -2.45 13.73 7.48
N PHE A 65 -2.32 14.23 6.23
CA PHE A 65 -2.84 15.55 5.88
C PHE A 65 -4.34 15.56 5.53
N LEU A 66 -4.82 14.56 4.81
CA LEU A 66 -6.18 14.55 4.28
C LEU A 66 -7.07 13.49 4.96
N GLY A 67 -6.52 12.31 5.25
CA GLY A 67 -7.29 11.20 5.79
C GLY A 67 -7.88 11.51 7.16
N CYS A 68 -7.11 12.14 8.05
CA CYS A 68 -7.58 12.49 9.39
C CYS A 68 -8.72 13.53 9.36
N TRP A 69 -8.59 14.55 8.53
CA TRP A 69 -9.61 15.61 8.43
C TRP A 69 -10.91 15.12 7.80
N LEU A 70 -10.82 14.18 6.87
CA LEU A 70 -11.98 13.63 6.18
C LEU A 70 -12.76 12.63 7.05
N THR A 71 -12.15 12.10 8.10
CA THR A 71 -12.75 11.06 8.96
C THR A 71 -14.03 11.55 9.65
N GLU A 72 -14.01 12.75 10.24
CA GLU A 72 -15.17 13.27 10.95
C GLU A 72 -16.38 13.52 10.03
N PRO A 73 -16.26 14.28 8.92
CA PRO A 73 -17.39 14.49 8.04
C PRO A 73 -17.90 13.18 7.40
N LEU A 74 -17.02 12.27 7.01
CA LEU A 74 -17.44 10.98 6.49
C LEU A 74 -18.28 10.18 7.50
N ASN A 75 -17.81 10.08 8.73
CA ASN A 75 -18.53 9.39 9.81
C ASN A 75 -19.86 10.08 10.19
N ALA A 76 -19.95 11.38 10.01
CA ALA A 76 -21.19 12.11 10.27
C ALA A 76 -22.25 11.87 9.18
N PHE A 77 -21.85 11.84 7.91
CA PHE A 77 -22.74 11.69 6.77
C PHE A 77 -23.13 10.23 6.49
N LEU A 78 -22.13 9.36 6.34
CA LEU A 78 -22.33 7.96 5.91
C LEU A 78 -22.53 6.99 7.08
N GLY A 79 -22.18 7.38 8.32
CA GLY A 79 -22.13 6.46 9.44
C GLY A 79 -20.82 5.66 9.46
N ARG A 80 -20.63 4.84 10.51
CA ARG A 80 -19.39 4.06 10.66
C ARG A 80 -19.30 2.98 9.60
N ARG A 81 -20.41 2.27 9.38
CA ARG A 81 -20.49 1.21 8.37
C ARG A 81 -20.26 1.75 6.95
N GLY A 82 -20.92 2.85 6.59
CA GLY A 82 -20.77 3.48 5.28
C GLY A 82 -19.36 3.99 5.03
N THR A 83 -18.71 4.55 6.04
CA THR A 83 -17.31 5.00 5.95
C THR A 83 -16.36 3.84 5.72
N ILE A 84 -16.50 2.73 6.45
CA ILE A 84 -15.66 1.53 6.26
C ILE A 84 -15.87 0.95 4.85
N PHE A 85 -17.10 0.90 4.36
CA PHE A 85 -17.39 0.44 3.01
C PHE A 85 -16.71 1.31 1.95
N LEU A 86 -16.93 2.62 1.99
CA LEU A 86 -16.36 3.56 1.01
C LEU A 86 -14.85 3.52 0.99
N THR A 87 -14.21 3.54 2.17
CA THR A 87 -12.75 3.50 2.27
C THR A 87 -12.16 2.16 1.81
N SER A 88 -12.86 1.04 2.06
CA SER A 88 -12.46 -0.26 1.55
C SER A 88 -12.62 -0.36 0.03
N PHE A 89 -13.66 0.24 -0.52
CA PHE A 89 -13.84 0.34 -1.98
C PHE A 89 -12.74 1.17 -2.64
N ILE A 90 -12.37 2.31 -2.07
CA ILE A 90 -11.25 3.13 -2.57
C ILE A 90 -9.94 2.33 -2.49
N SER A 91 -9.69 1.64 -1.37
CA SER A 91 -8.49 0.78 -1.23
C SER A 91 -8.46 -0.33 -2.27
N PHE A 92 -9.59 -1.00 -2.52
CA PHE A 92 -9.71 -2.02 -3.55
C PHE A 92 -9.39 -1.46 -4.95
N ALA A 93 -10.06 -0.38 -5.34
CA ALA A 93 -9.88 0.25 -6.65
C ALA A 93 -8.42 0.71 -6.87
N THR A 94 -7.79 1.29 -5.86
CA THR A 94 -6.40 1.74 -5.93
C THR A 94 -5.41 0.57 -5.99
N CYS A 95 -5.66 -0.54 -5.30
CA CYS A 95 -4.83 -1.75 -5.41
C CYS A 95 -4.90 -2.38 -6.80
N VAL A 96 -6.08 -2.44 -7.40
CA VAL A 96 -6.24 -2.88 -8.79
C VAL A 96 -5.48 -1.95 -9.73
N TRP A 97 -5.62 -0.65 -9.56
CA TRP A 97 -4.90 0.34 -10.37
C TRP A 97 -3.38 0.16 -10.25
N GLN A 98 -2.84 -0.05 -9.05
CA GLN A 98 -1.41 -0.31 -8.84
C GLN A 98 -0.91 -1.55 -9.58
N GLY A 99 -1.72 -2.61 -9.66
CA GLY A 99 -1.37 -3.83 -10.38
C GLY A 99 -1.27 -3.66 -11.91
N VAL A 100 -1.98 -2.68 -12.47
CA VAL A 100 -2.03 -2.44 -13.94
C VAL A 100 -1.06 -1.34 -14.39
N THR A 101 -0.49 -0.58 -13.46
CA THR A 101 0.33 0.60 -13.74
C THR A 101 1.69 0.24 -14.33
N ASP A 102 2.11 0.97 -15.39
CA ASP A 102 3.43 0.82 -16.04
C ASP A 102 4.38 1.98 -15.75
N THR A 103 3.90 3.10 -15.23
CA THR A 103 4.66 4.33 -15.04
C THR A 103 4.75 4.71 -13.56
N TRP A 104 5.90 5.18 -13.12
CA TRP A 104 6.13 5.57 -11.73
C TRP A 104 5.20 6.71 -11.25
N TRP A 105 4.80 7.62 -12.11
CA TRP A 105 3.84 8.69 -11.80
C TRP A 105 2.45 8.14 -11.45
N HIS A 106 1.95 7.19 -12.23
CA HIS A 106 0.67 6.54 -11.95
C HIS A 106 0.76 5.73 -10.66
N LEU A 107 1.90 5.09 -10.38
CA LEU A 107 2.12 4.39 -9.13
C LEU A 107 2.11 5.37 -7.93
N PHE A 108 2.75 6.52 -8.04
CA PHE A 108 2.74 7.55 -7.01
C PHE A 108 1.32 8.05 -6.74
N ILE A 109 0.57 8.40 -7.79
CA ILE A 109 -0.81 8.90 -7.68
C ILE A 109 -1.72 7.82 -7.06
N SER A 110 -1.64 6.58 -7.51
CA SER A 110 -2.48 5.49 -6.97
C SER A 110 -2.16 5.22 -5.49
N ARG A 111 -0.89 5.28 -5.10
CA ARG A 111 -0.48 5.18 -3.69
C ARG A 111 -0.96 6.36 -2.85
N PHE A 112 -0.97 7.55 -3.41
CA PHE A 112 -1.52 8.73 -2.75
C PHE A 112 -3.01 8.54 -2.47
N PHE A 113 -3.79 8.09 -3.46
CA PHE A 113 -5.21 7.79 -3.27
C PHE A 113 -5.46 6.62 -2.29
N LEU A 114 -4.55 5.65 -2.19
CA LEU A 114 -4.62 4.60 -1.18
C LEU A 114 -4.62 5.18 0.24
N GLY A 115 -3.90 6.27 0.47
CA GLY A 115 -3.89 6.98 1.74
C GLY A 115 -5.26 7.49 2.19
N PHE A 116 -6.13 7.88 1.26
CA PHE A 116 -7.53 8.21 1.55
C PHE A 116 -8.33 7.00 2.05
N GLY A 117 -8.02 5.80 1.56
CA GLY A 117 -8.65 4.58 2.05
C GLY A 117 -8.16 4.18 3.45
N ILE A 118 -6.87 4.40 3.74
CA ILE A 118 -6.23 3.99 4.99
C ILE A 118 -6.60 4.95 6.13
N GLY A 119 -6.56 6.28 5.91
CA GLY A 119 -6.75 7.29 6.95
C GLY A 119 -8.08 7.16 7.70
N PRO A 120 -9.22 7.37 7.06
CA PRO A 120 -10.50 7.29 7.74
C PRO A 120 -10.79 5.90 8.31
N LYS A 121 -10.35 4.84 7.64
CA LYS A 121 -10.53 3.46 8.09
C LYS A 121 -9.78 3.19 9.40
N SER A 122 -8.53 3.63 9.52
CA SER A 122 -7.71 3.42 10.71
C SER A 122 -8.29 4.10 11.96
N ALA A 123 -8.96 5.23 11.81
CA ALA A 123 -9.64 5.91 12.90
C ALA A 123 -11.05 5.33 13.17
N THR A 124 -11.82 5.02 12.14
CA THR A 124 -13.22 4.59 12.27
C THR A 124 -13.35 3.19 12.86
N VAL A 125 -12.47 2.23 12.50
CA VAL A 125 -12.60 0.83 12.93
C VAL A 125 -12.44 0.67 14.45
N PRO A 126 -11.44 1.25 15.13
CA PRO A 126 -11.35 1.18 16.59
C PRO A 126 -12.53 1.85 17.29
N VAL A 127 -13.01 2.99 16.75
CA VAL A 127 -14.18 3.69 17.30
C VAL A 127 -15.43 2.83 17.16
N TYR A 128 -15.66 2.23 16.01
CA TYR A 128 -16.77 1.31 15.77
C TYR A 128 -16.74 0.12 16.74
N ALA A 129 -15.58 -0.50 16.91
CA ALA A 129 -15.37 -1.59 17.86
C ALA A 129 -15.71 -1.16 19.29
N ALA A 130 -15.29 0.05 19.70
CA ALA A 130 -15.59 0.59 21.03
C ALA A 130 -17.09 0.92 21.23
N GLU A 131 -17.77 1.38 20.20
CA GLU A 131 -19.20 1.72 20.24
C GLU A 131 -20.12 0.50 20.27
N CYS A 132 -19.70 -0.60 19.64
CA CYS A 132 -20.46 -1.86 19.58
C CYS A 132 -20.15 -2.81 20.75
N SER A 133 -19.15 -2.50 21.57
CA SER A 133 -18.67 -3.40 22.64
C SER A 133 -19.29 -3.08 23.99
N PRO A 134 -19.62 -4.12 24.80
CA PRO A 134 -20.00 -3.92 26.20
C PRO A 134 -18.81 -3.37 27.01
N PRO A 135 -19.08 -2.62 28.12
CA PRO A 135 -18.03 -1.90 28.87
C PRO A 135 -16.89 -2.81 29.37
N LEU A 136 -17.21 -4.04 29.76
CA LEU A 136 -16.26 -4.97 30.38
C LEU A 136 -15.13 -5.41 29.41
N ILE A 137 -15.42 -5.58 28.13
CA ILE A 137 -14.46 -6.11 27.14
C ILE A 137 -14.01 -5.08 26.10
N ARG A 138 -14.50 -3.83 26.24
CA ARG A 138 -14.21 -2.76 25.26
C ARG A 138 -12.72 -2.55 25.04
N GLY A 139 -11.92 -2.50 26.11
CA GLY A 139 -10.48 -2.31 26.03
C GLY A 139 -9.79 -3.45 25.27
N ALA A 140 -10.17 -4.70 25.54
CA ALA A 140 -9.61 -5.86 24.86
C ALA A 140 -9.92 -5.85 23.35
N LEU A 141 -11.16 -5.48 22.97
CA LEU A 141 -11.55 -5.42 21.54
C LEU A 141 -10.85 -4.28 20.79
N VAL A 142 -10.63 -3.14 21.43
CA VAL A 142 -9.84 -2.06 20.81
C VAL A 142 -8.37 -2.47 20.65
N MET A 143 -7.78 -3.17 21.63
CA MET A 143 -6.41 -3.69 21.54
C MET A 143 -6.25 -4.76 20.46
N GLN A 144 -7.28 -5.48 20.12
CA GLN A 144 -7.32 -6.46 19.02
C GLN A 144 -6.93 -5.84 17.67
N TRP A 145 -7.19 -4.54 17.48
CA TRP A 145 -6.75 -3.79 16.30
C TRP A 145 -5.24 -3.91 16.05
N GLN A 146 -4.42 -3.75 17.09
CA GLN A 146 -2.96 -3.86 16.98
C GLN A 146 -2.51 -5.28 16.64
N THR A 147 -3.14 -6.27 17.25
CA THR A 147 -2.84 -7.69 16.97
C THR A 147 -3.13 -8.03 15.51
N TRP A 148 -4.28 -7.61 14.99
CA TRP A 148 -4.63 -7.84 13.59
C TRP A 148 -3.76 -7.05 12.62
N THR A 149 -3.27 -5.87 13.00
CA THR A 149 -2.31 -5.10 12.20
C THR A 149 -0.99 -5.84 12.07
N ALA A 150 -0.44 -6.36 13.17
CA ALA A 150 0.79 -7.15 13.15
C ALA A 150 0.62 -8.44 12.32
N PHE A 151 -0.51 -9.12 12.48
CA PHE A 151 -0.84 -10.30 11.67
C PHE A 151 -0.96 -9.99 10.18
N GLY A 152 -1.56 -8.85 9.82
CA GLY A 152 -1.65 -8.38 8.44
C GLY A 152 -0.28 -8.10 7.82
N ILE A 153 0.65 -7.51 8.57
CA ILE A 153 2.03 -7.28 8.13
C ILE A 153 2.74 -8.62 7.87
N MET A 154 2.58 -9.58 8.78
CA MET A 154 3.14 -10.93 8.62
C MET A 154 2.61 -11.61 7.35
N LEU A 155 1.30 -11.59 7.13
CA LEU A 155 0.68 -12.16 5.93
C LEU A 155 1.15 -11.46 4.64
N GLY A 156 1.29 -10.14 4.66
CA GLY A 156 1.80 -9.38 3.52
C GLY A 156 3.23 -9.77 3.14
N ASN A 157 4.11 -9.93 4.13
CA ASN A 157 5.47 -10.40 3.91
C ASN A 157 5.51 -11.84 3.39
N ALA A 158 4.70 -12.74 3.95
CA ALA A 158 4.59 -14.12 3.48
C ALA A 158 4.08 -14.21 2.04
N ALA A 159 3.05 -13.44 1.69
CA ALA A 159 2.55 -13.35 0.32
C ALA A 159 3.63 -12.81 -0.64
N SER A 160 4.40 -11.82 -0.23
CA SER A 160 5.51 -11.28 -1.01
C SER A 160 6.58 -12.32 -1.28
N LEU A 161 6.94 -13.15 -0.29
CA LEU A 161 7.90 -14.25 -0.46
C LEU A 161 7.42 -15.32 -1.44
N VAL A 162 6.14 -15.66 -1.39
CA VAL A 162 5.56 -16.65 -2.32
C VAL A 162 5.50 -16.08 -3.73
N LEU A 163 5.02 -14.86 -3.89
CA LEU A 163 4.84 -14.21 -5.19
C LEU A 163 6.17 -13.82 -5.86
N PHE A 164 7.22 -13.57 -5.07
CA PHE A 164 8.55 -13.27 -5.60
C PHE A 164 9.12 -14.43 -6.45
N ARG A 165 8.74 -15.67 -6.16
CA ARG A 165 9.18 -16.87 -6.91
C ARG A 165 8.42 -17.10 -8.22
N VAL A 166 7.38 -16.36 -8.48
CA VAL A 166 6.61 -16.47 -9.74
C VAL A 166 7.46 -15.89 -10.86
N LYS A 167 7.88 -16.75 -11.79
CA LYS A 167 8.61 -16.34 -13.01
C LYS A 167 7.63 -15.77 -14.03
N ASP A 168 8.10 -14.78 -14.79
CA ASP A 168 7.32 -14.22 -15.90
C ASP A 168 7.03 -15.33 -16.92
N PRO A 169 5.78 -15.55 -17.33
CA PRO A 169 5.45 -16.52 -18.36
C PRO A 169 6.00 -16.05 -19.71
N ALA A 170 6.73 -16.93 -20.40
CA ALA A 170 7.42 -16.64 -21.67
C ALA A 170 6.51 -16.15 -22.81
N ASN A 171 5.19 -16.31 -22.69
CA ASN A 171 4.21 -16.04 -23.74
C ASN A 171 3.35 -14.80 -23.53
N VAL A 172 3.57 -14.01 -22.49
CA VAL A 172 2.79 -12.80 -22.19
C VAL A 172 3.72 -11.60 -22.18
N SER A 173 3.38 -10.57 -22.95
CA SER A 173 4.14 -9.31 -23.03
C SER A 173 4.09 -8.45 -21.75
N ILE A 174 3.62 -9.02 -20.63
CA ILE A 174 3.60 -8.38 -19.31
C ILE A 174 4.92 -8.67 -18.63
N THR A 175 5.83 -7.74 -18.69
CA THR A 175 7.11 -7.81 -17.97
C THR A 175 6.90 -7.53 -16.48
N GLY A 176 7.43 -8.41 -15.59
CA GLY A 176 7.39 -8.25 -14.14
C GLY A 176 6.04 -8.57 -13.50
N LEU A 177 5.48 -9.69 -13.87
CA LEU A 177 4.23 -10.18 -13.27
C LEU A 177 4.34 -10.34 -11.74
N ASN A 178 5.51 -10.69 -11.22
CA ASN A 178 5.77 -10.90 -9.81
C ASN A 178 5.44 -9.65 -8.96
N TRP A 179 6.01 -8.48 -9.28
CA TRP A 179 5.77 -7.26 -8.51
C TRP A 179 4.33 -6.73 -8.67
N ARG A 180 3.71 -6.93 -9.85
CA ARG A 180 2.30 -6.58 -10.07
C ARG A 180 1.37 -7.42 -9.21
N LEU A 181 1.64 -8.73 -9.09
CA LEU A 181 0.91 -9.63 -8.21
C LEU A 181 1.14 -9.27 -6.74
N MET A 182 2.36 -8.89 -6.35
CA MET A 182 2.65 -8.45 -4.99
C MET A 182 1.83 -7.22 -4.60
N LEU A 183 1.77 -6.20 -5.45
CA LEU A 183 0.95 -5.00 -5.22
C LEU A 183 -0.56 -5.29 -5.33
N GLY A 184 -0.95 -6.10 -6.31
CA GLY A 184 -2.34 -6.49 -6.53
C GLY A 184 -2.92 -7.42 -5.46
N SER A 185 -2.08 -8.20 -4.76
CA SER A 185 -2.56 -9.12 -3.71
C SER A 185 -3.28 -8.43 -2.56
N ALA A 186 -2.96 -7.16 -2.29
CA ALA A 186 -3.65 -6.32 -1.30
C ALA A 186 -5.13 -6.04 -1.66
N CYS A 187 -5.54 -6.30 -2.89
CA CYS A 187 -6.93 -6.25 -3.34
C CYS A 187 -7.81 -7.28 -2.61
N ILE A 188 -7.29 -8.48 -2.32
CA ILE A 188 -8.04 -9.58 -1.70
C ILE A 188 -8.57 -9.20 -0.31
N PRO A 189 -7.73 -8.77 0.66
CA PRO A 189 -8.22 -8.37 1.97
C PRO A 189 -9.14 -7.14 1.91
N ALA A 190 -8.92 -6.20 0.99
CA ALA A 190 -9.79 -5.05 0.83
C ALA A 190 -11.21 -5.48 0.37
N LEU A 191 -11.29 -6.42 -0.57
CA LEU A 191 -12.55 -7.00 -1.04
C LEU A 191 -13.26 -7.77 0.07
N LEU A 192 -12.55 -8.57 0.85
CA LEU A 192 -13.13 -9.30 1.98
C LEU A 192 -13.75 -8.36 3.01
N VAL A 193 -13.05 -7.29 3.39
CA VAL A 193 -13.60 -6.28 4.31
C VAL A 193 -14.83 -5.60 3.71
N MET A 194 -14.82 -5.28 2.41
CA MET A 194 -15.96 -4.68 1.73
C MET A 194 -17.20 -5.58 1.79
N LEU A 195 -17.03 -6.89 1.62
CA LEU A 195 -18.14 -7.86 1.71
C LEU A 195 -18.62 -8.05 3.16
N GLN A 196 -17.70 -8.13 4.12
CA GLN A 196 -18.04 -8.31 5.54
C GLN A 196 -18.84 -7.14 6.12
N VAL A 197 -18.60 -5.92 5.67
CA VAL A 197 -19.30 -4.72 6.15
C VAL A 197 -20.82 -4.82 5.92
N PHE A 198 -21.28 -5.56 4.90
CA PHE A 198 -22.73 -5.74 4.69
C PHE A 198 -23.40 -6.56 5.79
N ILE A 199 -22.66 -7.43 6.47
CA ILE A 199 -23.15 -8.28 7.56
C ILE A 199 -23.16 -7.52 8.89
N CYS A 200 -22.31 -6.50 9.05
CA CYS A 200 -22.19 -5.73 10.27
C CYS A 200 -23.38 -4.76 10.47
N PRO A 201 -23.96 -4.65 11.67
CA PRO A 201 -24.96 -3.63 11.99
C PRO A 201 -24.34 -2.23 12.02
N GLU A 202 -25.14 -1.18 11.91
CA GLU A 202 -24.65 0.19 12.09
C GLU A 202 -24.41 0.49 13.58
N SER A 203 -23.55 1.49 13.86
CA SER A 203 -23.26 1.90 15.24
C SER A 203 -24.51 2.38 15.98
N PRO A 204 -24.82 1.83 17.18
CA PRO A 204 -25.97 2.27 17.98
C PRO A 204 -25.90 3.77 18.32
N ARG A 205 -24.72 4.30 18.60
CA ARG A 205 -24.51 5.72 18.91
C ARG A 205 -24.83 6.63 17.75
N TRP A 206 -24.48 6.23 16.52
CA TRP A 206 -24.79 7.01 15.33
C TRP A 206 -26.29 7.01 15.03
N LEU A 207 -26.96 5.87 15.22
CA LEU A 207 -28.42 5.76 15.06
C LEU A 207 -29.16 6.65 16.06
N MET A 208 -28.73 6.68 17.33
CA MET A 208 -29.27 7.58 18.34
C MET A 208 -29.10 9.06 17.96
N LYS A 209 -27.90 9.45 17.48
CA LYS A 209 -27.63 10.83 17.04
C LYS A 209 -28.51 11.26 15.85
N LYS A 210 -28.90 10.34 15.00
CA LYS A 210 -29.79 10.59 13.85
C LYS A 210 -31.29 10.48 14.19
N GLY A 211 -31.66 10.26 15.45
CA GLY A 211 -33.06 10.12 15.90
C GLY A 211 -33.77 8.85 15.40
N LYS A 212 -33.02 7.87 14.92
CA LYS A 212 -33.55 6.59 14.41
C LYS A 212 -33.59 5.57 15.55
N TYR A 213 -34.51 5.78 16.48
CA TYR A 213 -34.76 4.85 17.56
C TYR A 213 -35.56 3.66 17.03
N GLY A 214 -35.05 2.44 17.15
CA GLY A 214 -35.82 1.22 16.87
C GLY A 214 -35.57 0.54 15.51
N LYS A 215 -34.36 0.64 14.99
CA LYS A 215 -33.90 -0.26 13.91
C LYS A 215 -32.77 -1.13 14.38
#